data_a23321af7b1118246aff6978514ae648
#
_entry.id   a23321af7b1118246aff6978514ae648
#
_cell.length_a   1.000
_cell.length_b   1.000
_cell.length_c   1.000
_cell.angle_alpha   90.00
_cell.angle_beta   90.00
_cell.angle_gamma   90.00
#
_symmetry.space_group_name_H-M   'P 1'
#
loop_
_entity.id
_entity.type
_entity.pdbx_description
1 polymer ?
#
loop_
_entity_poly.entity_id
_entity_poly.type
_entity_poly.pdbx_seq_one_letter_code
_entity_poly.pdbx_strand_id
1 'polypeptide(L)'
;MHKFMKKVIAAGVAAMFFAAAAVPAQAMDPIMPFQDVQGGMTGTAYTVVDSTGAIRSFDVDIVGNMDNGKGSSRMIMARARGPVIEQTGGILQGMSGSPVYINGRLVGAV
;
A
#
# COMPACT_ATOMS: atom_id res chain seq x y z
N MET A 1 34.93 15.85 -14.39
CA MET A 1 34.53 15.32 -14.54
C MET A 1 33.76 15.31 -14.68
N HIS A 2 33.49 15.29 -14.74
CA HIS A 2 32.66 14.84 -14.80
C HIS A 2 32.02 14.54 -15.79
N LYS A 3 32.51 14.76 -16.74
CA LYS A 3 31.97 14.43 -17.77
C LYS A 3 31.65 13.11 -17.77
N PHE A 4 32.36 12.33 -17.34
CA PHE A 4 32.03 11.01 -17.14
C PHE A 4 30.71 10.91 -16.48
N MET A 5 30.49 11.72 -15.52
CA MET A 5 29.29 11.73 -14.87
C MET A 5 28.14 11.95 -15.78
N LYS A 6 28.22 12.85 -16.68
CA LYS A 6 27.20 13.04 -17.55
C LYS A 6 26.95 11.91 -18.41
N LYS A 7 27.97 11.27 -18.85
CA LYS A 7 27.79 10.15 -19.65
C LYS A 7 27.17 9.06 -18.96
N VAL A 8 27.51 8.88 -17.74
CA VAL A 8 26.99 7.82 -16.96
C VAL A 8 25.52 8.03 -16.74
N ILE A 9 25.12 9.25 -16.49
CA ILE A 9 23.76 9.50 -16.27
C ILE A 9 22.95 9.17 -17.50
N ALA A 10 23.43 9.54 -18.65
CA ALA A 10 22.68 9.26 -19.83
C ALA A 10 22.58 7.78 -20.07
N ALA A 11 23.62 7.08 -19.82
CA ALA A 11 23.59 5.66 -20.03
C ALA A 11 22.68 5.01 -19.04
N GLY A 12 22.66 5.50 -17.83
CA GLY A 12 21.82 4.93 -16.84
C GLY A 12 20.36 5.10 -17.18
N VAL A 13 20.02 6.22 -17.71
CA VAL A 13 18.65 6.45 -18.07
C VAL A 13 18.24 5.52 -19.20
N ALA A 14 19.08 5.33 -20.15
CA ALA A 14 18.76 4.47 -21.25
C ALA A 14 18.58 3.04 -20.78
N ALA A 15 19.42 2.62 -19.88
CA ALA A 15 19.32 1.27 -19.39
C ALA A 15 18.02 1.07 -18.64
N MET A 16 17.63 2.04 -17.87
CA MET A 16 16.43 1.89 -17.18
C MET A 16 15.25 1.80 -18.09
N PHE A 17 15.28 2.59 -19.15
CA PHE A 17 14.20 2.58 -20.04
C PHE A 17 14.04 1.26 -20.71
N PHE A 18 15.17 0.65 -21.04
CA PHE A 18 15.11 -0.60 -21.65
C PHE A 18 14.52 -1.63 -20.76
N ALA A 19 14.80 -1.54 -19.50
CA ALA A 19 14.25 -2.48 -18.56
C ALA A 19 12.77 -2.27 -18.38
N ALA A 20 12.20 -1.34 -19.08
CA ALA A 20 10.80 -1.09 -18.94
C ALA A 20 9.98 -2.32 -19.19
N ALA A 21 10.48 -3.21 -19.98
CA ALA A 21 9.72 -4.42 -20.22
C ALA A 21 9.53 -5.21 -18.96
N ALA A 22 10.50 -5.17 -18.07
CA ALA A 22 10.40 -5.91 -16.83
C ALA A 22 9.81 -5.07 -15.72
N VAL A 23 9.69 -3.79 -15.95
CA VAL A 23 9.21 -2.91 -14.91
C VAL A 23 7.83 -3.26 -14.39
N PRO A 24 6.88 -3.67 -15.18
CA PRO A 24 5.57 -3.99 -14.63
C PRO A 24 5.63 -4.98 -13.49
N ALA A 25 6.46 -5.98 -13.62
CA ALA A 25 6.56 -6.94 -12.54
C ALA A 25 7.20 -6.31 -11.33
N GLN A 26 8.16 -5.41 -11.56
CA GLN A 26 8.82 -4.77 -10.44
C GLN A 26 7.96 -3.70 -9.82
N ALA A 27 7.02 -3.16 -10.59
CA ALA A 27 6.16 -2.14 -10.08
C ALA A 27 5.05 -2.69 -9.22
N MET A 28 4.88 -4.00 -9.21
CA MET A 28 3.85 -4.58 -8.37
C MET A 28 4.36 -4.70 -6.96
N ASP A 29 3.55 -4.30 -6.02
CA ASP A 29 3.91 -4.41 -4.63
C ASP A 29 3.92 -5.87 -4.21
N PRO A 30 4.83 -6.26 -3.34
CA PRO A 30 4.79 -7.62 -2.81
C PRO A 30 3.50 -7.79 -2.01
N ILE A 31 2.97 -8.98 -2.03
CA ILE A 31 1.70 -9.26 -1.40
C ILE A 31 1.90 -10.17 -0.22
N MET A 32 1.19 -9.87 0.87
CA MET A 32 1.12 -10.78 2.00
C MET A 32 -0.13 -11.62 1.81
N PRO A 33 -0.02 -12.94 1.71
CA PRO A 33 -1.19 -13.79 1.52
C PRO A 33 -2.19 -13.62 2.66
N PHE A 34 -3.46 -13.75 2.33
CA PHE A 34 -4.52 -13.57 3.30
C PHE A 34 -4.33 -14.45 4.55
N GLN A 35 -3.92 -15.69 4.36
CA GLN A 35 -3.76 -16.60 5.49
C GLN A 35 -2.61 -16.22 6.41
N ASP A 36 -1.74 -15.34 5.98
CA ASP A 36 -0.64 -14.89 6.82
C ASP A 36 -1.01 -13.66 7.64
N VAL A 37 -2.15 -13.06 7.37
CA VAL A 37 -2.59 -11.87 8.09
C VAL A 37 -3.29 -12.33 9.36
N GLN A 38 -2.79 -11.89 10.51
CA GLN A 38 -3.31 -12.34 11.79
C GLN A 38 -3.58 -11.21 12.72
N GLY A 39 -4.47 -11.44 13.67
CA GLY A 39 -4.75 -10.46 14.71
C GLY A 39 -3.50 -10.12 15.48
N GLY A 40 -3.38 -8.87 15.84
CA GLY A 40 -2.21 -8.37 16.55
C GLY A 40 -1.18 -7.72 15.63
N MET A 41 -1.30 -7.91 14.33
CA MET A 41 -0.42 -7.23 13.40
C MET A 41 -0.84 -5.78 13.24
N THR A 42 0.10 -4.92 12.88
CA THR A 42 -0.15 -3.51 12.66
C THR A 42 0.28 -3.15 11.25
N GLY A 43 -0.49 -2.34 10.60
CA GLY A 43 -0.19 -1.91 9.24
C GLY A 43 -0.47 -0.45 9.02
N THR A 44 -0.35 -0.02 7.78
CA THR A 44 -0.57 1.36 7.38
C THR A 44 -1.44 1.40 6.13
N ALA A 45 -2.43 2.26 6.15
CA ALA A 45 -3.28 2.49 4.99
C ALA A 45 -2.97 3.87 4.42
N TYR A 46 -3.07 3.99 3.10
CA TYR A 46 -2.81 5.27 2.42
C TYR A 46 -4.07 5.72 1.71
N THR A 47 -4.45 6.95 1.93
CA THR A 47 -5.74 7.44 1.46
C THR A 47 -5.68 8.91 1.09
N VAL A 48 -6.74 9.39 0.46
CA VAL A 48 -6.92 10.81 0.17
C VAL A 48 -8.17 11.24 0.91
N VAL A 49 -8.07 12.25 1.76
CA VAL A 49 -9.18 12.64 2.62
C VAL A 49 -9.75 14.02 2.32
N ASP A 50 -9.15 14.76 1.40
CA ASP A 50 -9.64 16.10 1.09
C ASP A 50 -9.48 16.39 -0.40
N SER A 51 -9.90 17.58 -0.80
CA SER A 51 -9.92 17.93 -2.21
C SER A 51 -8.55 18.30 -2.77
N THR A 52 -7.53 18.34 -1.95
CA THR A 52 -6.20 18.67 -2.44
C THR A 52 -5.55 17.49 -3.15
N GLY A 53 -6.06 16.30 -2.94
CA GLY A 53 -5.48 15.10 -3.52
C GLY A 53 -4.24 14.62 -2.79
N ALA A 54 -3.91 15.21 -1.65
CA ALA A 54 -2.74 14.79 -0.90
C ALA A 54 -2.97 13.42 -0.30
N ILE A 55 -1.97 12.58 -0.40
CA ILE A 55 -2.05 11.24 0.17
C ILE A 55 -1.69 11.34 1.64
N ARG A 56 -2.54 10.77 2.48
CA ARG A 56 -2.35 10.73 3.92
C ARG A 56 -2.35 9.28 4.35
N SER A 57 -1.78 9.01 5.48
CA SER A 57 -1.75 7.64 5.98
C SER A 57 -2.38 7.56 7.35
N PHE A 58 -2.89 6.38 7.68
CA PHE A 58 -3.34 6.11 9.03
C PHE A 58 -2.97 4.67 9.38
N ASP A 59 -2.94 4.40 10.69
CA ASP A 59 -2.53 3.09 11.15
C ASP A 59 -3.73 2.17 11.26
N VAL A 60 -3.50 0.89 11.06
CA VAL A 60 -4.53 -0.12 11.25
C VAL A 60 -3.98 -1.20 12.17
N ASP A 61 -4.80 -1.64 13.10
CA ASP A 61 -4.47 -2.76 13.96
C ASP A 61 -5.35 -3.91 13.53
N ILE A 62 -4.73 -4.99 13.11
CA ILE A 62 -5.48 -6.14 12.62
C ILE A 62 -6.13 -6.86 13.78
N VAL A 63 -7.44 -7.04 13.71
CA VAL A 63 -8.19 -7.75 14.74
C VAL A 63 -8.22 -9.23 14.41
N GLY A 64 -8.37 -9.55 13.14
CA GLY A 64 -8.40 -10.94 12.70
C GLY A 64 -8.77 -11.04 11.25
N ASN A 65 -8.81 -12.25 10.75
CA ASN A 65 -9.29 -12.48 9.41
C ASN A 65 -10.53 -13.35 9.44
N MET A 66 -11.35 -13.23 8.43
CA MET A 66 -12.62 -13.96 8.35
C MET A 66 -12.71 -14.58 6.98
N ASP A 67 -13.06 -15.83 6.95
CA ASP A 67 -13.23 -16.57 5.71
C ASP A 67 -14.44 -17.47 5.87
N ASN A 68 -15.42 -17.33 4.99
CA ASN A 68 -16.63 -18.12 5.12
C ASN A 68 -16.46 -19.54 4.57
N GLY A 69 -15.24 -19.93 4.25
CA GLY A 69 -14.96 -21.28 3.76
C GLY A 69 -15.19 -21.43 2.27
N LYS A 70 -15.64 -20.39 1.59
CA LYS A 70 -15.92 -20.48 0.17
C LYS A 70 -14.93 -19.75 -0.68
N GLY A 71 -13.95 -19.12 -0.07
CA GLY A 71 -12.88 -18.44 -0.78
C GLY A 71 -13.28 -17.12 -1.43
N SER A 72 -14.56 -16.81 -1.47
CA SER A 72 -15.02 -15.59 -2.12
C SER A 72 -15.34 -14.49 -1.12
N SER A 73 -15.27 -14.77 0.16
CA SER A 73 -15.60 -13.78 1.19
C SER A 73 -14.50 -13.71 2.22
N ARG A 74 -13.30 -13.41 1.73
CA ARG A 74 -12.19 -13.26 2.64
C ARG A 74 -12.10 -11.82 3.06
N MET A 75 -12.22 -11.58 4.34
CA MET A 75 -12.21 -10.23 4.88
C MET A 75 -11.23 -10.15 6.02
N ILE A 76 -10.60 -8.99 6.14
CA ILE A 76 -9.70 -8.71 7.24
C ILE A 76 -10.39 -7.66 8.08
N MET A 77 -10.52 -7.95 9.38
CA MET A 77 -11.10 -7.00 10.29
C MET A 77 -9.98 -6.22 10.95
N ALA A 78 -10.06 -4.91 10.90
CA ALA A 78 -9.02 -4.06 11.44
C ALA A 78 -9.63 -2.83 12.08
N ARG A 79 -8.88 -2.22 13.00
CA ARG A 79 -9.28 -0.97 13.63
C ARG A 79 -8.36 0.11 13.13
N ALA A 80 -8.93 1.17 12.59
CA ALA A 80 -8.16 2.32 12.13
C ALA A 80 -7.91 3.28 13.29
N ARG A 81 -6.74 3.91 13.29
CA ARG A 81 -6.41 4.87 14.32
C ARG A 81 -5.39 5.88 13.82
N GLY A 82 -5.17 6.90 14.59
CA GLY A 82 -4.17 7.92 14.31
C GLY A 82 -4.80 9.27 14.01
N PRO A 83 -3.96 10.29 13.79
CA PRO A 83 -4.46 11.66 13.62
C PRO A 83 -5.45 11.84 12.48
N VAL A 84 -5.22 11.16 11.36
CA VAL A 84 -6.14 11.30 10.24
C VAL A 84 -7.52 10.79 10.62
N ILE A 85 -7.57 9.66 11.31
CA ILE A 85 -8.85 9.07 11.71
C ILE A 85 -9.54 9.93 12.75
N GLU A 86 -8.76 10.53 13.64
CA GLU A 86 -9.32 11.42 14.65
C GLU A 86 -9.88 12.68 13.99
N GLN A 87 -9.19 13.18 12.98
CA GLN A 87 -9.63 14.35 12.26
C GLN A 87 -10.93 14.11 11.52
N THR A 88 -11.08 12.95 10.91
CA THR A 88 -12.25 12.63 10.09
C THR A 88 -13.37 12.04 10.91
N GLY A 89 -13.10 11.60 12.12
CA GLY A 89 -14.12 10.98 12.97
C GLY A 89 -14.37 9.52 12.62
N GLY A 90 -13.51 8.91 11.81
CA GLY A 90 -13.65 7.52 11.42
C GLY A 90 -13.34 7.33 9.96
N ILE A 91 -13.73 6.19 9.43
CA ILE A 91 -13.51 5.86 8.02
C ILE A 91 -14.58 6.58 7.19
N LEU A 92 -14.12 7.34 6.21
CA LEU A 92 -15.01 8.05 5.30
C LEU A 92 -15.24 7.22 4.05
N GLN A 93 -16.36 7.48 3.39
CA GLN A 93 -16.71 6.77 2.19
C GLN A 93 -15.64 6.91 1.11
N GLY A 94 -15.04 8.07 0.99
CA GLY A 94 -13.99 8.29 0.00
C GLY A 94 -12.70 7.55 0.25
N MET A 95 -12.56 6.88 1.38
CA MET A 95 -11.40 6.06 1.67
C MET A 95 -11.49 4.66 1.09
N SER A 96 -12.63 4.31 0.48
CA SER A 96 -12.83 2.99 -0.09
C SER A 96 -11.78 2.75 -1.17
N GLY A 97 -11.18 1.59 -1.15
CA GLY A 97 -10.11 1.24 -2.09
C GLY A 97 -8.73 1.61 -1.62
N SER A 98 -8.58 2.28 -0.48
CA SER A 98 -7.26 2.66 0.03
C SER A 98 -6.43 1.42 0.34
N PRO A 99 -5.21 1.33 -0.17
CA PRO A 99 -4.40 0.14 0.06
C PRO A 99 -3.84 0.07 1.47
N VAL A 100 -3.75 -1.13 1.99
CA VAL A 100 -3.24 -1.38 3.34
C VAL A 100 -2.02 -2.27 3.24
N TYR A 101 -0.95 -1.86 3.94
CA TYR A 101 0.32 -2.57 3.92
C TYR A 101 0.73 -2.99 5.31
N ILE A 102 1.34 -4.16 5.42
CA ILE A 102 2.00 -4.62 6.65
C ILE A 102 3.44 -4.93 6.27
N ASN A 103 4.37 -4.25 6.90
CA ASN A 103 5.81 -4.41 6.63
C ASN A 103 6.11 -4.28 5.13
N GLY A 104 5.47 -3.31 4.47
CA GLY A 104 5.72 -3.05 3.08
C GLY A 104 5.05 -4.01 2.11
N ARG A 105 4.24 -4.94 2.61
CA ARG A 105 3.57 -5.90 1.74
C ARG A 105 2.08 -5.60 1.72
N LEU A 106 1.52 -5.58 0.54
CA LEU A 106 0.10 -5.26 0.37
C LEU A 106 -0.76 -6.39 0.90
N VAL A 107 -1.70 -6.07 1.78
CA VAL A 107 -2.59 -7.07 2.35
C VAL A 107 -4.03 -6.92 1.88
N GLY A 108 -4.40 -5.75 1.39
CA GLY A 108 -5.78 -5.55 0.95
C GLY A 108 -6.09 -4.08 0.80
N ALA A 109 -7.37 -3.77 0.74
CA ALA A 109 -7.85 -2.41 0.58
C ALA A 109 -9.07 -2.19 1.48
N VAL A 110 -9.21 -0.94 1.90
CA VAL A 110 -10.35 -0.56 2.72
C VAL A 110 -11.64 -0.69 1.95
#